data_7f801b48e74fce15c116f7682fdf74d5
#
_entry.id   7f801b48e74fce15c116f7682fdf74d5
#
_cell.length_a   1.000
_cell.length_b   1.000
_cell.length_c   1.000
_cell.angle_alpha   90.00
_cell.angle_beta   90.00
_cell.angle_gamma   90.00
#
_symmetry.space_group_name_H-M   'P 1'
#
loop_
_entity.id
_entity.type
_entity.pdbx_description
1 polymer ?
#
loop_
_entity_poly.entity_id
_entity_poly.type
_entity_poly.pdbx_seq_one_letter_code
_entity_poly.pdbx_strand_id
1 'polypeptide(L)'
;MRNYVIAGGSSGIGKALTEQLLSEGHTVYVLARSARDLESNPNLHFIETDFSLAAPVITGLPEEIHGLAYCPGSIQLAPFHRMKEDLFINDFRINVLGAVSLVQAALPALKKAGQSSVLFFSTVAVQTGMPFHASIAAAKGAIEGLTRSLAAEYATSGVRVNAIAPSLTQTPLAEKLLSTPEKIDASNKRHPIGRVGQPEELAALAALLLSEKGSWITGQILHADGGMGSLKLIA
;
A
#
# COMPACT_ATOMS: atom_id res chain seq x y z
N MET A 1 -19.26 3.35 -13.29
CA MET A 1 -18.43 2.15 -13.12
C MET A 1 -17.01 2.49 -13.56
N ARG A 2 -15.97 2.13 -12.80
CA ARG A 2 -14.55 2.44 -13.05
C ARG A 2 -13.71 1.20 -12.83
N ASN A 3 -12.54 1.14 -13.48
CA ASN A 3 -11.61 0.03 -13.34
C ASN A 3 -10.51 0.38 -12.34
N TYR A 4 -10.32 -0.45 -11.33
CA TYR A 4 -9.26 -0.34 -10.34
C TYR A 4 -8.33 -1.55 -10.39
N VAL A 5 -7.04 -1.31 -10.22
CA VAL A 5 -6.01 -2.35 -10.16
C VAL A 5 -5.42 -2.36 -8.75
N ILE A 6 -5.57 -3.47 -8.04
CA ILE A 6 -5.12 -3.61 -6.65
C ILE A 6 -4.08 -4.73 -6.55
N ALA A 7 -2.81 -4.38 -6.55
CA ALA A 7 -1.77 -5.34 -6.21
C ALA A 7 -1.83 -5.69 -4.72
N GLY A 8 -1.74 -6.97 -4.38
CA GLY A 8 -1.93 -7.47 -3.01
C GLY A 8 -3.37 -7.40 -2.51
N GLY A 9 -4.35 -7.32 -3.44
CA GLY A 9 -5.77 -7.18 -3.12
C GLY A 9 -6.45 -8.40 -2.50
N SER A 10 -5.73 -9.50 -2.26
CA SER A 10 -6.30 -10.72 -1.67
C SER A 10 -6.08 -10.85 -0.15
N SER A 11 -5.49 -9.85 0.52
CA SER A 11 -5.30 -9.88 1.98
C SER A 11 -5.12 -8.50 2.58
N GLY A 12 -5.39 -8.38 3.90
CA GLY A 12 -5.14 -7.16 4.68
C GLY A 12 -5.80 -5.91 4.08
N ILE A 13 -5.07 -4.81 4.04
CA ILE A 13 -5.58 -3.52 3.54
C ILE A 13 -6.02 -3.62 2.08
N GLY A 14 -5.27 -4.34 1.25
CA GLY A 14 -5.63 -4.54 -0.16
C GLY A 14 -6.95 -5.28 -0.34
N LYS A 15 -7.24 -6.30 0.50
CA LYS A 15 -8.52 -7.02 0.49
C LYS A 15 -9.66 -6.09 0.89
N ALA A 16 -9.52 -5.38 2.00
CA ALA A 16 -10.54 -4.42 2.46
C ALA A 16 -10.83 -3.35 1.38
N LEU A 17 -9.81 -2.84 0.70
CA LEU A 17 -9.97 -1.91 -0.41
C LEU A 17 -10.68 -2.56 -1.61
N THR A 18 -10.35 -3.80 -1.95
CA THR A 18 -11.00 -4.56 -3.02
C THR A 18 -12.49 -4.73 -2.74
N GLU A 19 -12.84 -5.16 -1.54
CA GLU A 19 -14.23 -5.38 -1.11
C GLU A 19 -15.02 -4.05 -1.11
N GLN A 20 -14.43 -2.97 -0.62
CA GLN A 20 -15.05 -1.65 -0.64
C GLN A 20 -15.35 -1.19 -2.08
N LEU A 21 -14.36 -1.25 -2.99
CA LEU A 21 -14.55 -0.81 -4.38
C LEU A 21 -15.57 -1.65 -5.13
N LEU A 22 -15.63 -2.97 -4.87
CA LEU A 22 -16.67 -3.86 -5.42
C LEU A 22 -18.05 -3.49 -4.88
N SER A 23 -18.18 -3.20 -3.58
CA SER A 23 -19.46 -2.77 -2.98
C SER A 23 -19.96 -1.42 -3.52
N GLU A 24 -19.04 -0.57 -3.96
CA GLU A 24 -19.34 0.71 -4.62
C GLU A 24 -19.69 0.54 -6.13
N GLY A 25 -19.74 -0.70 -6.64
CA GLY A 25 -20.15 -1.02 -8.02
C GLY A 25 -19.04 -0.82 -9.05
N HIS A 26 -17.78 -0.88 -8.65
CA HIS A 26 -16.64 -0.76 -9.54
C HIS A 26 -16.10 -2.13 -9.99
N THR A 27 -15.34 -2.14 -11.08
CA THR A 27 -14.59 -3.33 -11.53
C THR A 27 -13.20 -3.31 -10.89
N VAL A 28 -12.78 -4.43 -10.28
CA VAL A 28 -11.51 -4.54 -9.59
C VAL A 28 -10.67 -5.67 -10.15
N TYR A 29 -9.45 -5.36 -10.57
CA TYR A 29 -8.42 -6.29 -11.00
C TYR A 29 -7.43 -6.51 -9.86
N VAL A 30 -7.47 -7.70 -9.27
CA VAL A 30 -6.58 -8.06 -8.15
C VAL A 30 -5.37 -8.81 -8.67
N LEU A 31 -4.19 -8.28 -8.40
CA LEU A 31 -2.91 -8.93 -8.69
C LEU A 31 -2.32 -9.49 -7.39
N ALA A 32 -2.22 -10.81 -7.28
CA ALA A 32 -1.66 -11.47 -6.10
C ALA A 32 -1.22 -12.89 -6.45
N ARG A 33 -0.45 -13.53 -5.58
CA ARG A 33 0.02 -14.93 -5.75
C ARG A 33 -1.10 -15.96 -5.66
N SER A 34 -2.19 -15.62 -4.98
CA SER A 34 -3.38 -16.48 -4.85
C SER A 34 -4.60 -15.62 -4.51
N ALA A 35 -5.77 -16.07 -4.92
CA ALA A 35 -7.04 -15.38 -4.63
C ALA A 35 -7.43 -15.47 -3.15
N ARG A 36 -6.94 -16.47 -2.41
CA ARG A 36 -7.31 -16.73 -1.01
C ARG A 36 -8.83 -16.73 -0.83
N ASP A 37 -9.32 -15.94 0.15
CA ASP A 37 -10.71 -15.84 0.56
C ASP A 37 -11.45 -14.68 -0.13
N LEU A 38 -11.05 -14.33 -1.37
CA LEU A 38 -11.82 -13.38 -2.18
C LEU A 38 -13.13 -14.03 -2.61
N GLU A 39 -14.24 -13.39 -2.28
CA GLU A 39 -15.55 -13.86 -2.70
C GLU A 39 -15.74 -13.69 -4.20
N SER A 40 -16.47 -14.62 -4.81
CA SER A 40 -16.81 -14.54 -6.23
C SER A 40 -17.69 -13.32 -6.50
N ASN A 41 -17.27 -12.47 -7.44
CA ASN A 41 -18.00 -11.29 -7.84
C ASN A 41 -17.82 -11.09 -9.36
N PRO A 42 -18.89 -10.80 -10.14
CA PRO A 42 -18.78 -10.63 -11.59
C PRO A 42 -17.85 -9.47 -12.01
N ASN A 43 -17.63 -8.50 -11.12
CA ASN A 43 -16.75 -7.37 -11.36
C ASN A 43 -15.35 -7.58 -10.77
N LEU A 44 -15.01 -8.77 -10.25
CA LEU A 44 -13.70 -9.11 -9.74
C LEU A 44 -12.93 -9.94 -10.77
N HIS A 45 -11.76 -9.46 -11.15
CA HIS A 45 -10.82 -10.15 -12.02
C HIS A 45 -9.55 -10.47 -11.25
N PHE A 46 -9.20 -11.74 -11.15
CA PHE A 46 -7.97 -12.17 -10.49
C PHE A 46 -6.87 -12.43 -11.52
N ILE A 47 -5.69 -11.88 -11.28
CA ILE A 47 -4.49 -12.04 -12.08
C ILE A 47 -3.37 -12.56 -11.18
N GLU A 48 -2.94 -13.80 -11.40
CA GLU A 48 -1.84 -14.35 -10.62
C GLU A 48 -0.54 -13.59 -10.93
N THR A 49 0.07 -13.03 -9.87
CA THR A 49 1.29 -12.22 -10.00
C THR A 49 2.12 -12.32 -8.72
N ASP A 50 3.42 -12.63 -8.87
CA ASP A 50 4.37 -12.63 -7.76
C ASP A 50 5.36 -11.47 -7.87
N PHE A 51 5.19 -10.45 -7.04
CA PHE A 51 6.05 -9.28 -6.96
C PHE A 51 7.39 -9.51 -6.22
N SER A 52 7.63 -10.71 -5.71
CA SER A 52 8.95 -11.10 -5.16
C SER A 52 9.95 -11.50 -6.24
N LEU A 53 9.48 -11.75 -7.47
CA LEU A 53 10.31 -12.09 -8.60
C LEU A 53 11.05 -10.85 -9.14
N ALA A 54 12.23 -11.09 -9.74
CA ALA A 54 13.02 -10.00 -10.34
C ALA A 54 12.31 -9.34 -11.54
N ALA A 55 11.49 -10.09 -12.26
CA ALA A 55 10.67 -9.62 -13.38
C ALA A 55 9.26 -10.22 -13.22
N PRO A 56 8.35 -9.58 -12.47
CA PRO A 56 6.99 -10.05 -12.35
C PRO A 56 6.27 -10.00 -13.71
N VAL A 57 5.57 -11.06 -14.05
CA VAL A 57 4.73 -11.09 -15.26
C VAL A 57 3.43 -10.35 -14.96
N ILE A 58 3.20 -9.25 -15.67
CA ILE A 58 2.02 -8.40 -15.50
C ILE A 58 1.29 -8.35 -16.83
N THR A 59 0.21 -9.12 -16.94
CA THR A 59 -0.64 -9.23 -18.14
C THR A 59 -2.11 -9.14 -17.75
N GLY A 60 -3.00 -8.94 -18.73
CA GLY A 60 -4.45 -8.91 -18.47
C GLY A 60 -4.95 -7.65 -17.75
N LEU A 61 -4.17 -6.58 -17.75
CA LEU A 61 -4.63 -5.29 -17.26
C LEU A 61 -5.72 -4.71 -18.19
N PRO A 62 -6.71 -3.97 -17.67
CA PRO A 62 -7.72 -3.33 -18.49
C PRO A 62 -7.11 -2.20 -19.33
N GLU A 63 -7.78 -1.86 -20.42
CA GLU A 63 -7.35 -0.79 -21.33
C GLU A 63 -7.35 0.60 -20.71
N GLU A 64 -8.22 0.81 -19.71
CA GLU A 64 -8.31 2.04 -18.93
C GLU A 64 -8.28 1.72 -17.44
N ILE A 65 -7.40 2.40 -16.69
CA ILE A 65 -7.22 2.25 -15.25
C ILE A 65 -7.49 3.60 -14.60
N HIS A 66 -8.52 3.67 -13.78
CA HIS A 66 -8.89 4.89 -13.06
C HIS A 66 -8.18 5.02 -11.70
N GLY A 67 -7.80 3.89 -11.12
CA GLY A 67 -7.00 3.86 -9.90
C GLY A 67 -6.16 2.59 -9.79
N LEU A 68 -4.95 2.76 -9.27
CA LEU A 68 -4.00 1.69 -9.03
C LEU A 68 -3.47 1.79 -7.61
N ALA A 69 -3.62 0.73 -6.80
CA ALA A 69 -2.99 0.64 -5.49
C ALA A 69 -1.96 -0.49 -5.44
N TYR A 70 -0.78 -0.20 -4.89
CA TYR A 70 0.27 -1.18 -4.64
C TYR A 70 0.36 -1.47 -3.15
N CYS A 71 -0.24 -2.58 -2.72
CA CYS A 71 -0.29 -3.03 -1.33
C CYS A 71 0.73 -4.13 -0.95
N PRO A 72 1.43 -4.83 -1.88
CA PRO A 72 2.42 -5.82 -1.47
C PRO A 72 3.49 -5.20 -0.58
N GLY A 73 3.91 -5.96 0.42
CA GLY A 73 4.96 -5.55 1.33
C GLY A 73 5.53 -6.72 2.10
N SER A 74 6.67 -6.48 2.71
CA SER A 74 7.34 -7.37 3.64
C SER A 74 7.65 -6.62 4.93
N ILE A 75 7.83 -7.34 6.02
CA ILE A 75 8.32 -6.78 7.27
C ILE A 75 9.22 -7.80 7.95
N GLN A 76 10.51 -7.48 8.07
CA GLN A 76 11.47 -8.27 8.80
C GLN A 76 12.24 -7.35 9.75
N LEU A 77 12.02 -7.54 11.04
CA LEU A 77 12.60 -6.71 12.09
C LEU A 77 13.78 -7.41 12.71
N ALA A 78 14.94 -6.78 12.70
CA ALA A 78 16.16 -7.29 13.32
C ALA A 78 17.09 -6.15 13.77
N PRO A 79 18.00 -6.38 14.73
CA PRO A 79 19.08 -5.46 15.01
C PRO A 79 19.94 -5.21 13.76
N PHE A 80 20.29 -3.95 13.47
CA PHE A 80 20.98 -3.57 12.24
C PHE A 80 22.26 -4.40 11.99
N HIS A 81 23.07 -4.65 13.03
CA HIS A 81 24.31 -5.43 12.91
C HIS A 81 24.09 -6.91 12.55
N ARG A 82 22.85 -7.41 12.59
CA ARG A 82 22.46 -8.78 12.20
C ARG A 82 21.75 -8.83 10.85
N MET A 83 21.43 -7.67 10.27
CA MET A 83 20.79 -7.63 8.96
C MET A 83 21.80 -7.93 7.86
N LYS A 84 21.49 -8.93 7.05
CA LYS A 84 22.29 -9.26 5.87
C LYS A 84 21.82 -8.43 4.67
N GLU A 85 22.68 -8.27 3.68
CA GLU A 85 22.40 -7.55 2.43
C GLU A 85 21.16 -8.09 1.72
N ASP A 86 21.00 -9.43 1.67
CA ASP A 86 19.84 -10.07 1.05
C ASP A 86 18.50 -9.59 1.63
N LEU A 87 18.46 -9.23 2.92
CA LEU A 87 17.27 -8.69 3.55
C LEU A 87 16.89 -7.35 2.91
N PHE A 88 17.86 -6.46 2.74
CA PHE A 88 17.64 -5.16 2.09
C PHE A 88 17.22 -5.34 0.63
N ILE A 89 17.89 -6.23 -0.11
CA ILE A 89 17.56 -6.53 -1.51
C ILE A 89 16.12 -7.06 -1.61
N ASN A 90 15.71 -7.98 -0.76
CA ASN A 90 14.37 -8.56 -0.78
C ASN A 90 13.29 -7.54 -0.40
N ASP A 91 13.52 -6.75 0.65
CA ASP A 91 12.59 -5.68 1.03
C ASP A 91 12.47 -4.64 -0.08
N PHE A 92 13.58 -4.24 -0.70
CA PHE A 92 13.57 -3.30 -1.81
C PHE A 92 12.87 -3.89 -3.04
N ARG A 93 13.10 -5.15 -3.35
CA ARG A 93 12.44 -5.84 -4.47
C ARG A 93 10.94 -5.84 -4.34
N ILE A 94 10.42 -6.32 -3.20
CA ILE A 94 8.97 -6.43 -2.99
C ILE A 94 8.34 -5.05 -2.84
N ASN A 95 8.92 -4.16 -2.04
CA ASN A 95 8.27 -2.90 -1.70
C ASN A 95 8.44 -1.81 -2.77
N VAL A 96 9.54 -1.83 -3.55
CA VAL A 96 9.88 -0.77 -4.51
C VAL A 96 9.84 -1.25 -5.95
N LEU A 97 10.67 -2.24 -6.31
CA LEU A 97 10.79 -2.66 -7.72
C LEU A 97 9.50 -3.28 -8.25
N GLY A 98 8.77 -4.02 -7.43
CA GLY A 98 7.44 -4.52 -7.78
C GLY A 98 6.44 -3.39 -8.07
N ALA A 99 6.48 -2.32 -7.28
CA ALA A 99 5.65 -1.13 -7.52
C ALA A 99 6.05 -0.42 -8.83
N VAL A 100 7.35 -0.26 -9.07
CA VAL A 100 7.88 0.32 -10.33
C VAL A 100 7.40 -0.50 -11.53
N SER A 101 7.59 -1.83 -11.50
CA SER A 101 7.18 -2.71 -12.60
C SER A 101 5.68 -2.61 -12.90
N LEU A 102 4.84 -2.58 -11.85
CA LEU A 102 3.39 -2.46 -12.03
C LEU A 102 2.99 -1.11 -12.62
N VAL A 103 3.54 -0.01 -12.09
CA VAL A 103 3.20 1.33 -12.60
C VAL A 103 3.66 1.48 -14.05
N GLN A 104 4.85 1.01 -14.41
CA GLN A 104 5.34 1.03 -15.79
C GLN A 104 4.43 0.26 -16.74
N ALA A 105 3.99 -0.95 -16.37
CA ALA A 105 3.06 -1.74 -17.15
C ALA A 105 1.67 -1.10 -17.28
N ALA A 106 1.19 -0.43 -16.22
CA ALA A 106 -0.13 0.19 -16.17
C ALA A 106 -0.18 1.61 -16.78
N LEU A 107 0.98 2.26 -16.96
CA LEU A 107 1.05 3.68 -17.31
C LEU A 107 0.28 4.08 -18.57
N PRO A 108 0.30 3.30 -19.68
CA PRO A 108 -0.53 3.62 -20.85
C PRO A 108 -2.03 3.66 -20.52
N ALA A 109 -2.51 2.68 -19.76
CA ALA A 109 -3.91 2.57 -19.37
C ALA A 109 -4.33 3.65 -18.33
N LEU A 110 -3.43 4.04 -17.43
CA LEU A 110 -3.63 5.16 -16.50
C LEU A 110 -3.78 6.50 -17.26
N LYS A 111 -2.92 6.73 -18.26
CA LYS A 111 -3.01 7.94 -19.10
C LYS A 111 -4.26 7.93 -19.98
N LYS A 112 -4.66 6.78 -20.51
CA LYS A 112 -5.85 6.63 -21.37
C LYS A 112 -7.14 6.99 -20.62
N ALA A 113 -7.22 6.73 -19.33
CA ALA A 113 -8.37 7.11 -18.48
C ALA A 113 -8.55 8.63 -18.33
N GLY A 114 -7.55 9.44 -18.67
CA GLY A 114 -7.58 10.92 -18.63
C GLY A 114 -7.52 11.52 -17.23
N GLN A 115 -8.12 10.88 -16.24
CA GLN A 115 -8.04 11.20 -14.82
C GLN A 115 -7.88 9.90 -14.03
N SER A 116 -6.70 9.67 -13.49
CA SER A 116 -6.38 8.46 -12.73
C SER A 116 -5.56 8.75 -11.48
N SER A 117 -5.43 7.75 -10.62
CA SER A 117 -4.69 7.88 -9.36
C SER A 117 -3.87 6.63 -9.08
N VAL A 118 -2.62 6.82 -8.67
CA VAL A 118 -1.74 5.78 -8.15
C VAL A 118 -1.56 5.97 -6.65
N LEU A 119 -1.66 4.88 -5.90
CA LEU A 119 -1.51 4.87 -4.46
C LEU A 119 -0.47 3.85 -4.02
N PHE A 120 0.49 4.30 -3.23
CA PHE A 120 1.46 3.47 -2.56
C PHE A 120 1.21 3.41 -1.05
N PHE A 121 1.85 2.43 -0.39
CA PHE A 121 1.87 2.34 1.07
C PHE A 121 3.31 2.48 1.58
N SER A 122 3.56 3.55 2.36
CA SER A 122 4.76 3.78 3.15
C SER A 122 4.58 3.20 4.56
N THR A 123 5.19 3.79 5.55
CA THR A 123 5.07 3.47 6.98
C THR A 123 5.45 4.67 7.84
N VAL A 124 4.83 4.82 8.98
CA VAL A 124 5.22 5.80 10.02
C VAL A 124 6.70 5.69 10.41
N ALA A 125 7.30 4.50 10.29
CA ALA A 125 8.70 4.26 10.64
C ALA A 125 9.71 5.07 9.81
N VAL A 126 9.33 5.57 8.62
CA VAL A 126 10.18 6.44 7.80
C VAL A 126 10.38 7.79 8.48
N GLN A 127 9.29 8.36 9.01
CA GLN A 127 9.32 9.69 9.63
C GLN A 127 9.81 9.65 11.07
N THR A 128 9.33 8.69 11.87
CA THR A 128 9.60 8.67 13.32
C THR A 128 10.94 8.05 13.67
N GLY A 129 11.51 7.21 12.78
CA GLY A 129 12.68 6.40 13.10
C GLY A 129 12.39 5.36 14.18
N MET A 130 12.33 4.10 13.80
CA MET A 130 12.02 3.00 14.73
C MET A 130 13.17 2.01 14.81
N PRO A 131 13.56 1.54 16.02
CA PRO A 131 14.59 0.50 16.14
C PRO A 131 14.16 -0.77 15.40
N PHE A 132 15.14 -1.48 14.85
CA PHE A 132 14.96 -2.74 14.11
C PHE A 132 14.30 -2.63 12.72
N HIS A 133 13.95 -1.41 12.26
CA HIS A 133 13.23 -1.19 10.99
C HIS A 133 14.13 -0.72 9.84
N ALA A 134 15.46 -0.78 9.95
CA ALA A 134 16.37 -0.16 8.99
C ALA A 134 16.11 -0.55 7.53
N SER A 135 15.91 -1.85 7.23
CA SER A 135 15.65 -2.32 5.86
C SER A 135 14.33 -1.82 5.32
N ILE A 136 13.24 -2.05 6.05
CA ILE A 136 11.90 -1.66 5.58
C ILE A 136 11.73 -0.13 5.54
N ALA A 137 12.33 0.62 6.49
CA ALA A 137 12.29 2.07 6.47
C ALA A 137 13.05 2.65 5.26
N ALA A 138 14.19 2.06 4.89
CA ALA A 138 14.93 2.44 3.68
C ALA A 138 14.08 2.20 2.41
N ALA A 139 13.47 1.01 2.27
CA ALA A 139 12.62 0.68 1.13
C ALA A 139 11.37 1.59 1.06
N LYS A 140 10.72 1.84 2.19
CA LYS A 140 9.53 2.71 2.24
C LYS A 140 9.87 4.19 2.06
N GLY A 141 11.06 4.65 2.49
CA GLY A 141 11.59 5.97 2.15
C GLY A 141 11.79 6.15 0.65
N ALA A 142 12.25 5.10 -0.05
CA ALA A 142 12.34 5.10 -1.51
C ALA A 142 10.94 5.22 -2.17
N ILE A 143 9.89 4.57 -1.63
CA ILE A 143 8.51 4.74 -2.09
C ILE A 143 8.03 6.17 -1.92
N GLU A 144 8.37 6.86 -0.85
CA GLU A 144 8.01 8.27 -0.67
C GLU A 144 8.69 9.18 -1.69
N GLY A 145 9.96 8.93 -1.98
CA GLY A 145 10.68 9.62 -3.07
C GLY A 145 10.05 9.36 -4.43
N LEU A 146 9.74 8.09 -4.74
CA LEU A 146 9.07 7.68 -5.96
C LEU A 146 7.69 8.34 -6.10
N THR A 147 6.91 8.41 -5.01
CA THR A 147 5.60 9.07 -4.99
C THR A 147 5.68 10.51 -5.48
N ARG A 148 6.59 11.30 -4.93
CA ARG A 148 6.74 12.72 -5.29
C ARG A 148 7.26 12.89 -6.72
N SER A 149 8.21 12.06 -7.13
CA SER A 149 8.78 12.09 -8.48
C SER A 149 7.75 11.78 -9.55
N LEU A 150 7.00 10.69 -9.40
CA LEU A 150 5.94 10.32 -10.35
C LEU A 150 4.78 11.31 -10.33
N ALA A 151 4.42 11.86 -9.17
CA ALA A 151 3.40 12.92 -9.09
C ALA A 151 3.80 14.14 -9.91
N ALA A 152 5.05 14.59 -9.82
CA ALA A 152 5.56 15.72 -10.59
C ALA A 152 5.62 15.41 -12.10
N GLU A 153 6.07 14.19 -12.47
CA GLU A 153 6.23 13.79 -13.88
C GLU A 153 4.89 13.65 -14.61
N TYR A 154 3.86 13.14 -13.92
CA TYR A 154 2.59 12.77 -14.58
C TYR A 154 1.41 13.68 -14.24
N ALA A 155 1.59 14.74 -13.45
CA ALA A 155 0.51 15.68 -13.10
C ALA A 155 -0.21 16.25 -14.34
N THR A 156 0.54 16.68 -15.35
CA THR A 156 -0.01 17.22 -16.60
C THR A 156 -0.68 16.18 -17.48
N SER A 157 -0.41 14.88 -17.21
CA SER A 157 -1.07 13.77 -17.91
C SER A 157 -2.33 13.29 -17.18
N GLY A 158 -2.79 14.00 -16.15
CA GLY A 158 -3.98 13.63 -15.37
C GLY A 158 -3.79 12.46 -14.41
N VAL A 159 -2.55 12.05 -14.13
CA VAL A 159 -2.25 10.97 -13.19
C VAL A 159 -1.78 11.56 -11.85
N ARG A 160 -2.55 11.36 -10.80
CA ARG A 160 -2.17 11.71 -9.43
C ARG A 160 -1.41 10.56 -8.78
N VAL A 161 -0.44 10.85 -7.93
CA VAL A 161 0.32 9.83 -7.19
C VAL A 161 0.44 10.24 -5.74
N ASN A 162 0.01 9.37 -4.83
CA ASN A 162 0.08 9.61 -3.39
C ASN A 162 0.56 8.35 -2.65
N ALA A 163 0.91 8.49 -1.38
CA ALA A 163 1.16 7.37 -0.50
C ALA A 163 0.44 7.55 0.84
N ILE A 164 0.03 6.44 1.44
CA ILE A 164 -0.41 6.38 2.83
C ILE A 164 0.74 5.80 3.65
N ALA A 165 1.06 6.45 4.78
CA ALA A 165 2.02 5.98 5.76
C ALA A 165 1.29 5.50 7.03
N PRO A 166 0.89 4.23 7.10
CA PRO A 166 0.21 3.68 8.26
C PRO A 166 1.18 3.39 9.40
N SER A 167 0.64 3.29 10.60
CA SER A 167 1.24 2.57 11.71
C SER A 167 0.77 1.10 11.70
N LEU A 168 0.99 0.40 12.82
CA LEU A 168 0.61 -1.00 12.95
C LEU A 168 -0.90 -1.16 12.76
N THR A 169 -1.26 -1.97 11.76
CA THR A 169 -2.63 -2.25 11.35
C THR A 169 -2.87 -3.75 11.47
N GLN A 170 -4.07 -4.16 11.91
CA GLN A 170 -4.43 -5.57 12.13
C GLN A 170 -4.59 -6.30 10.80
N THR A 171 -3.48 -6.82 10.29
CA THR A 171 -3.39 -7.54 9.01
C THR A 171 -2.63 -8.85 9.18
N PRO A 172 -2.74 -9.80 8.25
CA PRO A 172 -1.91 -11.01 8.26
C PRO A 172 -0.40 -10.70 8.26
N LEU A 173 0.03 -9.60 7.65
CA LEU A 173 1.43 -9.17 7.67
C LEU A 173 1.89 -8.80 9.09
N ALA A 174 1.01 -8.27 9.91
CA ALA A 174 1.28 -7.84 11.28
C ALA A 174 1.05 -8.94 12.33
N GLU A 175 0.59 -10.13 11.95
CA GLU A 175 0.18 -11.22 12.84
C GLU A 175 1.23 -11.53 13.93
N LYS A 176 2.50 -11.66 13.56
CA LYS A 176 3.58 -11.93 14.51
C LYS A 176 3.78 -10.82 15.56
N LEU A 177 3.45 -9.58 15.19
CA LEU A 177 3.56 -8.42 16.07
C LEU A 177 2.36 -8.27 17.02
N LEU A 178 1.25 -8.93 16.71
CA LEU A 178 -0.02 -8.92 17.45
C LEU A 178 -0.39 -10.32 17.96
N SER A 179 0.58 -11.22 18.13
CA SER A 179 0.34 -12.64 18.37
C SER A 179 -0.02 -12.99 19.81
N THR A 180 0.10 -12.06 20.76
CA THR A 180 -0.29 -12.27 22.18
C THR A 180 -1.00 -11.03 22.73
N PRO A 181 -1.83 -11.20 23.80
CA PRO A 181 -2.50 -10.06 24.46
C PRO A 181 -1.53 -8.96 24.92
N GLU A 182 -0.36 -9.35 25.42
CA GLU A 182 0.66 -8.41 25.91
C GLU A 182 1.24 -7.57 24.75
N LYS A 183 1.47 -8.19 23.59
CA LYS A 183 1.93 -7.48 22.38
C LYS A 183 0.86 -6.54 21.84
N ILE A 184 -0.41 -6.96 21.89
CA ILE A 184 -1.54 -6.12 21.49
C ILE A 184 -1.62 -4.90 22.41
N ASP A 185 -1.61 -5.11 23.73
CA ASP A 185 -1.66 -4.03 24.73
C ASP A 185 -0.48 -3.07 24.58
N ALA A 186 0.74 -3.58 24.46
CA ALA A 186 1.93 -2.78 24.22
C ALA A 186 1.86 -2.00 22.89
N SER A 187 1.24 -2.56 21.87
CA SER A 187 1.02 -1.88 20.60
C SER A 187 -0.04 -0.78 20.73
N ASN A 188 -1.14 -1.06 21.38
CA ASN A 188 -2.21 -0.08 21.64
C ASN A 188 -1.69 1.14 22.39
N LYS A 189 -0.90 0.92 23.45
CA LYS A 189 -0.31 2.00 24.28
C LYS A 189 0.65 2.92 23.50
N ARG A 190 1.20 2.46 22.37
CA ARG A 190 2.05 3.32 21.53
C ARG A 190 1.28 4.28 20.64
N HIS A 191 -0.02 4.06 20.46
CA HIS A 191 -0.87 4.91 19.64
C HIS A 191 -1.65 5.90 20.53
N PRO A 192 -1.55 7.20 20.32
CA PRO A 192 -2.34 8.20 21.05
C PRO A 192 -3.85 7.91 21.04
N ILE A 193 -4.39 7.35 19.96
CA ILE A 193 -5.80 6.94 19.88
C ILE A 193 -6.14 5.69 20.70
N GLY A 194 -5.13 5.03 21.32
CA GLY A 194 -5.31 3.89 22.24
C GLY A 194 -5.49 2.53 21.60
N ARG A 195 -5.32 2.39 20.27
CA ARG A 195 -5.44 1.12 19.57
C ARG A 195 -4.64 1.08 18.26
N VAL A 196 -4.38 -0.11 17.77
CA VAL A 196 -3.88 -0.34 16.39
C VAL A 196 -4.97 -0.04 15.36
N GLY A 197 -4.54 0.24 14.12
CA GLY A 197 -5.45 0.49 13.00
C GLY A 197 -6.16 -0.77 12.52
N GLN A 198 -7.29 -0.59 11.81
CA GLN A 198 -8.00 -1.65 11.12
C GLN A 198 -7.80 -1.52 9.60
N PRO A 199 -7.78 -2.64 8.84
CA PRO A 199 -7.63 -2.59 7.39
C PRO A 199 -8.65 -1.69 6.69
N GLU A 200 -9.89 -1.69 7.15
CA GLU A 200 -11.01 -0.92 6.61
C GLU A 200 -10.78 0.60 6.73
N GLU A 201 -10.12 1.05 7.80
CA GLU A 201 -9.80 2.47 8.00
C GLU A 201 -8.79 2.96 6.96
N LEU A 202 -7.80 2.11 6.64
CA LEU A 202 -6.81 2.40 5.61
C LEU A 202 -7.44 2.29 4.20
N ALA A 203 -8.35 1.33 4.00
CA ALA A 203 -9.09 1.16 2.75
C ALA A 203 -9.98 2.37 2.44
N ALA A 204 -10.67 2.93 3.44
CA ALA A 204 -11.48 4.13 3.27
C ALA A 204 -10.65 5.33 2.80
N LEU A 205 -9.47 5.57 3.41
CA LEU A 205 -8.56 6.62 2.96
C LEU A 205 -8.01 6.33 1.55
N ALA A 206 -7.67 5.07 1.28
CA ALA A 206 -7.20 4.64 -0.04
C ALA A 206 -8.25 4.86 -1.13
N ALA A 207 -9.50 4.48 -0.89
CA ALA A 207 -10.61 4.70 -1.81
C ALA A 207 -10.84 6.21 -2.08
N LEU A 208 -10.76 7.05 -1.04
CA LEU A 208 -10.82 8.51 -1.21
C LEU A 208 -9.72 9.02 -2.16
N LEU A 209 -8.47 8.62 -1.93
CA LEU A 209 -7.31 9.06 -2.73
C LEU A 209 -7.36 8.55 -4.17
N LEU A 210 -7.91 7.36 -4.39
CA LEU A 210 -8.08 6.78 -5.72
C LEU A 210 -9.26 7.38 -6.49
N SER A 211 -10.26 7.93 -5.79
CA SER A 211 -11.48 8.48 -6.38
C SER A 211 -11.32 9.94 -6.85
N GLU A 212 -12.35 10.47 -7.52
CA GLU A 212 -12.45 11.89 -7.89
C GLU A 212 -12.53 12.81 -6.66
N LYS A 213 -13.02 12.32 -5.53
CA LYS A 213 -13.08 13.10 -4.28
C LYS A 213 -11.68 13.53 -3.82
N GLY A 214 -10.63 12.77 -4.18
CA GLY A 214 -9.24 13.12 -3.95
C GLY A 214 -8.57 13.93 -5.07
N SER A 215 -9.32 14.52 -6.02
CA SER A 215 -8.79 15.16 -7.24
C SER A 215 -7.77 16.29 -6.99
N TRP A 216 -7.81 16.93 -5.83
CA TRP A 216 -6.88 18.02 -5.47
C TRP A 216 -5.68 17.54 -4.63
N ILE A 217 -5.49 16.20 -4.51
CA ILE A 217 -4.42 15.60 -3.69
C ILE A 217 -3.47 14.84 -4.60
N THR A 218 -2.23 15.30 -4.72
CA THR A 218 -1.14 14.61 -5.43
C THR A 218 0.22 14.92 -4.79
N GLY A 219 1.17 14.00 -4.88
CA GLY A 219 2.52 14.12 -4.31
C GLY A 219 2.57 14.02 -2.77
N GLN A 220 1.47 13.62 -2.13
CA GLN A 220 1.35 13.63 -0.67
C GLN A 220 1.68 12.27 -0.06
N ILE A 221 2.28 12.32 1.13
CA ILE A 221 2.42 11.19 2.04
C ILE A 221 1.49 11.43 3.22
N LEU A 222 0.36 10.72 3.25
CA LEU A 222 -0.66 10.91 4.29
C LEU A 222 -0.43 9.91 5.43
N HIS A 223 -0.20 10.43 6.63
CA HIS A 223 -0.06 9.60 7.82
C HIS A 223 -1.43 9.19 8.36
N ALA A 224 -1.67 7.88 8.45
CA ALA A 224 -2.85 7.27 9.04
C ALA A 224 -2.36 6.29 10.13
N ASP A 225 -1.99 6.84 11.28
CA ASP A 225 -1.14 6.18 12.27
C ASP A 225 -1.67 6.30 13.74
N GLY A 226 -2.90 6.74 13.91
CA GLY A 226 -3.49 6.95 15.23
C GLY A 226 -2.77 8.00 16.07
N GLY A 227 -2.08 8.95 15.41
CA GLY A 227 -1.31 10.02 16.04
C GLY A 227 0.11 9.64 16.44
N MET A 228 0.56 8.41 16.15
CA MET A 228 1.86 7.89 16.59
C MET A 228 3.04 8.73 16.07
N GLY A 229 2.96 9.23 14.83
CA GLY A 229 4.03 9.98 14.19
C GLY A 229 4.05 11.48 14.49
N SER A 230 2.96 12.03 15.04
CA SER A 230 2.77 13.49 15.17
C SER A 230 2.37 13.99 16.55
N LEU A 231 1.83 13.13 17.42
CA LEU A 231 1.35 13.55 18.73
C LEU A 231 2.28 13.08 19.85
N LYS A 232 2.56 13.98 20.79
CA LYS A 232 3.21 13.66 22.06
C LYS A 232 2.19 13.89 23.17
N LEU A 233 1.74 12.80 23.78
CA LEU A 233 0.88 12.90 24.97
C LEU A 233 1.72 13.36 26.15
N ILE A 234 1.20 14.34 26.89
CA ILE A 234 1.77 14.78 28.17
C ILE A 234 1.04 13.95 29.24
N ALA A 235 1.80 13.13 29.98
CA ALA A 235 1.30 12.37 31.13
C ALA A 235 1.10 13.27 32.32
#